data_ece8c61b57ed65635a5b08112359b21c
#
_entry.id   ece8c61b57ed65635a5b08112359b21c
#
_cell.length_a   1.000
_cell.length_b   1.000
_cell.length_c   1.000
_cell.angle_alpha   90.00
_cell.angle_beta   90.00
_cell.angle_gamma   90.00
#
_symmetry.space_group_name_H-M   'P 1'
#
loop_
_entity.id
_entity.type
_entity.pdbx_description
1 polymer ?
#
loop_
_entity_poly.entity_id
_entity_poly.type
_entity_poly.pdbx_seq_one_letter_code
_entity_poly.pdbx_strand_id
1 'polypeptide(L)'
;MLSILGFLIMLAPLVIVHELGHFLFAKLFNVKAEAFSIGFGPRVWRRQIGETEWRLSLIPLGGYVKLLGEDPEAPLSAEDKPRALQYQARWKRFFIFFGGPLFNFLWAILVYMTILAVGEPQMASYVGRVVPSTQAEKAGFLSGDFIQSVNGEPVRKFEEVNAAVDKNPEKEMTFVVNRKDLRSGAVKTVDVKVTPHKADGFSVYGEQTHVGEIDGFIPTARAGTVGISNLDSLAGKSGLRTGDLITQFADVPVKSWEEIEAVYTAIPVGTSFSIGAKAKTKTDGPLTTTWTKPAKSVSLGEDFGAWSSEVFIEKAVEKSPAKEAGIRTGDRIMTIDGSNITHFFALKEAVQKGGEKNGKIKVAWEREGKRIEETISPTATVSRDALLNKVTQYTIGVIPSIVWAEPVTIVERILNPFTLIYRGTERMIIFSYRNFVSIKKMFTGDVSVATLGGPILIGQIAGDSLSRGLVAFLSTMAILSIGLGVLNILPVPVLDGGHILLLLIEAVRGKPLSMKQMEAVQMFGLSMIGILMLVVLKNDLTRLPFFN
;
A
#
# COMPACT_ATOMS: atom_id res chain seq x y z
N MET A 1 11.56 18.02 6.87
CA MET A 1 11.08 19.15 6.03
C MET A 1 10.09 18.70 4.95
N LEU A 2 10.40 17.70 4.12
CA LEU A 2 9.50 17.21 3.06
C LEU A 2 8.12 16.78 3.57
N SER A 3 8.02 16.15 4.75
CA SER A 3 6.75 15.73 5.34
C SER A 3 5.83 16.90 5.69
N ILE A 4 6.38 17.98 6.24
CA ILE A 4 5.59 19.19 6.59
C ILE A 4 5.14 19.90 5.32
N LEU A 5 6.06 20.07 4.36
CA LEU A 5 5.74 20.71 3.08
C LEU A 5 4.71 19.87 2.30
N GLY A 6 4.92 18.56 2.19
CA GLY A 6 3.99 17.65 1.55
C GLY A 6 2.61 17.67 2.20
N PHE A 7 2.56 17.67 3.54
CA PHE A 7 1.31 17.78 4.29
C PHE A 7 0.54 19.08 3.96
N LEU A 8 1.21 20.22 3.98
CA LEU A 8 0.57 21.52 3.70
C LEU A 8 0.06 21.61 2.25
N ILE A 9 0.90 21.18 1.28
CA ILE A 9 0.52 21.18 -0.15
C ILE A 9 -0.63 20.21 -0.41
N MET A 10 -0.72 19.11 0.34
CA MET A 10 -1.78 18.10 0.19
C MET A 10 -3.08 18.53 0.86
N LEU A 11 -3.00 19.03 2.10
CA LEU A 11 -4.18 19.36 2.90
C LEU A 11 -4.89 20.63 2.41
N ALA A 12 -4.14 21.66 1.99
CA ALA A 12 -4.72 22.94 1.62
C ALA A 12 -5.77 22.84 0.49
N PRO A 13 -5.51 22.18 -0.65
CA PRO A 13 -6.52 22.00 -1.70
C PRO A 13 -7.75 21.23 -1.21
N LEU A 14 -7.57 20.21 -0.36
CA LEU A 14 -8.66 19.37 0.15
C LEU A 14 -9.64 20.19 1.00
N VAL A 15 -9.09 21.01 1.88
CA VAL A 15 -9.89 21.90 2.73
C VAL A 15 -10.56 22.99 1.90
N ILE A 16 -9.81 23.67 1.02
CA ILE A 16 -10.36 24.73 0.17
C ILE A 16 -11.52 24.23 -0.66
N VAL A 17 -11.38 23.06 -1.28
CA VAL A 17 -12.41 22.47 -2.13
C VAL A 17 -13.64 22.08 -1.31
N HIS A 18 -13.44 21.54 -0.11
CA HIS A 18 -14.52 21.20 0.81
C HIS A 18 -15.34 22.45 1.18
N GLU A 19 -14.68 23.48 1.69
CA GLU A 19 -15.32 24.74 2.06
C GLU A 19 -15.98 25.44 0.87
N LEU A 20 -15.35 25.34 -0.31
CA LEU A 20 -15.91 25.86 -1.56
C LEU A 20 -17.25 25.22 -1.89
N GLY A 21 -17.43 23.92 -1.59
CA GLY A 21 -18.70 23.22 -1.76
C GLY A 21 -19.83 23.87 -0.95
N HIS A 22 -19.62 24.10 0.34
CA HIS A 22 -20.59 24.79 1.20
C HIS A 22 -20.88 26.20 0.70
N PHE A 23 -19.83 26.94 0.37
CA PHE A 23 -19.92 28.31 -0.11
C PHE A 23 -20.73 28.44 -1.40
N LEU A 24 -20.47 27.60 -2.40
CA LEU A 24 -21.15 27.66 -3.70
C LEU A 24 -22.63 27.31 -3.57
N PHE A 25 -22.99 26.29 -2.78
CA PHE A 25 -24.40 25.99 -2.53
C PHE A 25 -25.09 27.07 -1.70
N ALA A 26 -24.42 27.69 -0.71
CA ALA A 26 -24.94 28.82 0.01
C ALA A 26 -25.27 30.00 -0.95
N LYS A 27 -24.34 30.35 -1.84
CA LYS A 27 -24.55 31.37 -2.86
C LYS A 27 -25.66 31.00 -3.87
N LEU A 28 -25.71 29.76 -4.32
CA LEU A 28 -26.74 29.26 -5.24
C LEU A 28 -28.16 29.42 -4.64
N PHE A 29 -28.31 29.23 -3.34
CA PHE A 29 -29.57 29.33 -2.64
C PHE A 29 -29.80 30.69 -1.97
N ASN A 30 -28.99 31.72 -2.31
CA ASN A 30 -29.04 33.06 -1.79
C ASN A 30 -28.90 33.17 -0.25
N VAL A 31 -28.11 32.25 0.34
CA VAL A 31 -27.70 32.33 1.74
C VAL A 31 -26.44 33.20 1.82
N LYS A 32 -26.45 34.18 2.75
CA LYS A 32 -25.31 35.06 2.91
C LYS A 32 -24.16 34.33 3.59
N ALA A 33 -23.02 34.26 2.92
CA ALA A 33 -21.77 33.82 3.49
C ALA A 33 -21.01 35.03 4.04
N GLU A 34 -20.89 35.12 5.36
CA GLU A 34 -20.21 36.24 6.05
C GLU A 34 -18.70 36.14 5.91
N ALA A 35 -18.15 34.91 6.02
CA ALA A 35 -16.72 34.68 5.90
C ALA A 35 -16.42 33.35 5.20
N PHE A 36 -15.32 33.35 4.46
CA PHE A 36 -14.66 32.16 3.91
C PHE A 36 -13.23 32.16 4.43
N SER A 37 -12.88 31.21 5.28
CA SER A 37 -11.56 31.16 5.90
C SER A 37 -10.80 29.88 5.52
N ILE A 38 -9.55 30.06 5.10
CA ILE A 38 -8.57 28.99 5.00
C ILE A 38 -7.75 29.04 6.30
N GLY A 39 -7.84 27.97 7.10
CA GLY A 39 -7.21 27.88 8.41
C GLY A 39 -8.07 28.43 9.55
N PHE A 40 -7.57 28.23 10.77
CA PHE A 40 -8.17 28.65 12.04
C PHE A 40 -7.28 29.66 12.79
N GLY A 41 -7.85 30.33 13.79
CA GLY A 41 -7.11 31.20 14.69
C GLY A 41 -6.94 32.64 14.18
N PRO A 42 -5.86 33.35 14.58
CA PRO A 42 -5.62 34.72 14.20
C PRO A 42 -5.54 34.93 12.68
N ARG A 43 -6.15 36.02 12.20
CA ARG A 43 -6.18 36.36 10.78
C ARG A 43 -4.83 36.93 10.34
N VAL A 44 -4.17 36.24 9.38
CA VAL A 44 -2.92 36.71 8.75
C VAL A 44 -3.22 37.66 7.60
N TRP A 45 -4.28 37.37 6.84
CA TRP A 45 -4.72 38.17 5.72
C TRP A 45 -6.25 38.16 5.63
N ARG A 46 -6.84 39.30 5.24
CA ARG A 46 -8.27 39.42 4.99
C ARG A 46 -8.56 40.37 3.83
N ARG A 47 -9.61 40.08 3.09
CA ARG A 47 -10.12 40.94 2.04
C ARG A 47 -11.63 40.79 1.91
N GLN A 48 -12.34 41.89 1.89
CA GLN A 48 -13.77 41.89 1.60
C GLN A 48 -13.99 41.80 0.09
N ILE A 49 -14.72 40.77 -0.36
CA ILE A 49 -15.11 40.60 -1.76
C ILE A 49 -16.62 40.42 -1.79
N GLY A 50 -17.32 41.45 -2.25
CA GLY A 50 -18.77 41.53 -2.13
C GLY A 50 -19.21 41.51 -0.67
N GLU A 51 -20.09 40.60 -0.31
CA GLU A 51 -20.62 40.44 1.06
C GLU A 51 -19.82 39.45 1.92
N THR A 52 -18.80 38.80 1.37
CA THR A 52 -18.01 37.76 2.05
C THR A 52 -16.63 38.27 2.38
N GLU A 53 -16.20 38.14 3.65
CA GLU A 53 -14.83 38.36 4.07
C GLU A 53 -13.99 37.12 3.82
N TRP A 54 -13.05 37.18 2.87
CA TRP A 54 -12.06 36.14 2.60
C TRP A 54 -10.91 36.26 3.58
N ARG A 55 -10.55 35.14 4.22
CA ARG A 55 -9.56 35.09 5.30
C ARG A 55 -8.52 34.03 5.05
N LEU A 56 -7.27 34.33 5.39
CA LEU A 56 -6.21 33.35 5.59
C LEU A 56 -5.82 33.43 7.07
N SER A 57 -5.92 32.33 7.78
CA SER A 57 -5.65 32.24 9.20
C SER A 57 -4.34 31.51 9.49
N LEU A 58 -3.77 31.68 10.69
CA LEU A 58 -2.42 31.25 11.05
C LEU A 58 -2.25 29.73 11.10
N ILE A 59 -3.29 28.99 11.47
CA ILE A 59 -3.23 27.52 11.63
C ILE A 59 -3.86 26.88 10.40
N PRO A 60 -3.08 26.35 9.45
CA PRO A 60 -3.57 25.83 8.16
C PRO A 60 -4.11 24.39 8.27
N LEU A 61 -4.76 24.04 9.38
CA LEU A 61 -5.30 22.69 9.68
C LEU A 61 -6.82 22.65 9.49
N GLY A 62 -7.33 23.24 8.42
CA GLY A 62 -8.77 23.26 8.14
C GLY A 62 -9.22 24.55 7.51
N GLY A 63 -10.52 24.80 7.50
CA GLY A 63 -11.16 25.99 7.03
C GLY A 63 -12.58 26.10 7.59
N TYR A 64 -13.29 27.14 7.23
CA TYR A 64 -14.72 27.25 7.51
C TYR A 64 -15.38 28.29 6.62
N VAL A 65 -16.66 28.07 6.33
CA VAL A 65 -17.57 29.05 5.76
C VAL A 65 -18.55 29.48 6.85
N LYS A 66 -18.50 30.73 7.27
CA LYS A 66 -19.47 31.25 8.21
C LYS A 66 -20.72 31.71 7.47
N LEU A 67 -21.83 31.05 7.69
CA LEU A 67 -23.12 31.37 7.10
C LEU A 67 -23.98 32.19 8.03
N LEU A 68 -24.69 33.14 7.49
CA LEU A 68 -25.65 33.95 8.26
C LEU A 68 -26.75 33.03 8.82
N GLY A 69 -27.06 33.17 10.13
CA GLY A 69 -28.06 32.37 10.82
C GLY A 69 -27.64 30.94 11.10
N GLU A 70 -26.35 30.68 11.14
CA GLU A 70 -25.77 29.44 11.64
C GLU A 70 -25.91 29.36 13.18
N ASP A 71 -25.74 30.50 13.86
CA ASP A 71 -26.06 30.68 15.27
C ASP A 71 -27.52 31.16 15.40
N PRO A 72 -28.43 30.31 15.97
CA PRO A 72 -29.84 30.64 16.10
C PRO A 72 -30.13 31.80 17.07
N GLU A 73 -29.21 32.12 17.98
CA GLU A 73 -29.38 33.20 18.98
C GLU A 73 -28.87 34.54 18.45
N ALA A 74 -28.13 34.56 17.36
CA ALA A 74 -27.63 35.79 16.78
C ALA A 74 -28.80 36.66 16.29
N PRO A 75 -28.86 37.96 16.70
CA PRO A 75 -29.92 38.84 16.25
C PRO A 75 -29.84 39.07 14.74
N LEU A 76 -30.95 38.85 14.04
CA LEU A 76 -31.06 39.05 12.60
C LEU A 76 -31.94 40.25 12.27
N SER A 77 -31.48 41.09 11.33
CA SER A 77 -32.30 42.16 10.77
C SER A 77 -33.46 41.57 9.95
N ALA A 78 -34.52 42.35 9.75
CA ALA A 78 -35.65 41.91 8.92
C ALA A 78 -35.23 41.62 7.48
N GLU A 79 -34.22 42.31 6.95
CA GLU A 79 -33.63 42.13 5.62
C GLU A 79 -32.79 40.89 5.51
N ASP A 80 -32.11 40.48 6.59
CA ASP A 80 -31.22 39.34 6.62
C ASP A 80 -31.97 38.01 6.83
N LYS A 81 -33.13 38.01 7.46
CA LYS A 81 -33.92 36.78 7.72
C LYS A 81 -34.11 35.88 6.49
N PRO A 82 -34.55 36.40 5.30
CA PRO A 82 -34.74 35.56 4.11
C PRO A 82 -33.44 34.92 3.60
N ARG A 83 -32.28 35.46 3.99
CA ARG A 83 -30.95 35.03 3.56
C ARG A 83 -30.19 34.25 4.63
N ALA A 84 -30.81 34.04 5.79
CA ALA A 84 -30.22 33.24 6.87
C ALA A 84 -30.49 31.75 6.70
N LEU A 85 -29.48 30.92 6.98
CA LEU A 85 -29.50 29.47 6.83
C LEU A 85 -30.69 28.83 7.55
N GLN A 86 -30.98 29.23 8.77
CA GLN A 86 -32.05 28.64 9.60
C GLN A 86 -33.48 28.86 9.01
N TYR A 87 -33.68 29.87 8.17
CA TYR A 87 -34.95 30.14 7.51
C TYR A 87 -35.08 29.52 6.11
N GLN A 88 -34.03 28.86 5.63
CA GLN A 88 -34.08 28.17 4.35
C GLN A 88 -34.86 26.85 4.42
N ALA A 89 -35.50 26.49 3.30
CA ALA A 89 -36.13 25.17 3.16
C ALA A 89 -35.15 24.05 3.46
N ARG A 90 -35.62 22.95 4.09
CA ARG A 90 -34.77 21.81 4.52
C ARG A 90 -33.90 21.26 3.40
N TRP A 91 -34.45 21.10 2.18
CA TRP A 91 -33.71 20.60 1.03
C TRP A 91 -32.55 21.52 0.62
N LYS A 92 -32.68 22.85 0.73
CA LYS A 92 -31.58 23.78 0.48
C LYS A 92 -30.49 23.65 1.55
N ARG A 93 -30.89 23.55 2.81
CA ARG A 93 -29.96 23.32 3.94
C ARG A 93 -29.22 22.00 3.77
N PHE A 94 -29.92 20.92 3.32
CA PHE A 94 -29.30 19.66 2.99
C PHE A 94 -28.19 19.80 1.95
N PHE A 95 -28.45 20.46 0.81
CA PHE A 95 -27.45 20.64 -0.22
C PHE A 95 -26.29 21.56 0.20
N ILE A 96 -26.52 22.52 1.09
CA ILE A 96 -25.45 23.35 1.65
C ILE A 96 -24.51 22.48 2.49
N PHE A 97 -25.01 21.65 3.41
CA PHE A 97 -24.18 20.74 4.21
C PHE A 97 -23.56 19.61 3.39
N PHE A 98 -24.28 19.07 2.43
CA PHE A 98 -23.75 18.04 1.54
C PHE A 98 -22.70 18.56 0.56
N GLY A 99 -22.67 19.87 0.33
CA GLY A 99 -21.78 20.55 -0.62
C GLY A 99 -20.30 20.27 -0.37
N GLY A 100 -19.86 20.35 0.88
CA GLY A 100 -18.47 20.05 1.25
C GLY A 100 -18.03 18.64 0.86
N PRO A 101 -18.70 17.59 1.39
CA PRO A 101 -18.41 16.20 0.99
C PRO A 101 -18.51 15.96 -0.50
N LEU A 102 -19.53 16.50 -1.17
CA LEU A 102 -19.71 16.36 -2.60
C LEU A 102 -18.51 16.91 -3.38
N PHE A 103 -18.01 18.07 -3.01
CA PHE A 103 -16.87 18.67 -3.67
C PHE A 103 -15.57 17.89 -3.44
N ASN A 104 -15.42 17.25 -2.31
CA ASN A 104 -14.30 16.32 -2.09
C ASN A 104 -14.34 15.11 -3.06
N PHE A 105 -15.52 14.54 -3.33
CA PHE A 105 -15.66 13.48 -4.32
C PHE A 105 -15.40 13.98 -5.75
N LEU A 106 -15.92 15.15 -6.10
CA LEU A 106 -15.67 15.77 -7.42
C LEU A 106 -14.19 16.08 -7.62
N TRP A 107 -13.52 16.58 -6.57
CA TRP A 107 -12.07 16.79 -6.59
C TRP A 107 -11.30 15.50 -6.81
N ALA A 108 -11.64 14.43 -6.09
CA ALA A 108 -11.01 13.13 -6.28
C ALA A 108 -11.18 12.61 -7.72
N ILE A 109 -12.36 12.76 -8.32
CA ILE A 109 -12.60 12.42 -9.73
C ILE A 109 -11.67 13.23 -10.64
N LEU A 110 -11.58 14.55 -10.44
CA LEU A 110 -10.72 15.45 -11.23
C LEU A 110 -9.24 15.05 -11.11
N VAL A 111 -8.79 14.74 -9.90
CA VAL A 111 -7.42 14.29 -9.65
C VAL A 111 -7.15 12.96 -10.33
N TYR A 112 -8.06 11.98 -10.25
CA TYR A 112 -7.90 10.71 -10.99
C TYR A 112 -7.92 10.90 -12.49
N MET A 113 -8.77 11.76 -13.02
CA MET A 113 -8.74 12.12 -14.45
C MET A 113 -7.38 12.70 -14.85
N THR A 114 -6.82 13.56 -14.02
CA THR A 114 -5.48 14.15 -14.25
C THR A 114 -4.40 13.07 -14.25
N ILE A 115 -4.41 12.15 -13.27
CA ILE A 115 -3.47 11.03 -13.20
C ILE A 115 -3.55 10.17 -14.46
N LEU A 116 -4.76 9.79 -14.88
CA LEU A 116 -4.98 8.97 -16.07
C LEU A 116 -4.55 9.67 -17.37
N ALA A 117 -4.73 10.99 -17.44
CA ALA A 117 -4.34 11.79 -18.61
C ALA A 117 -2.81 11.98 -18.68
N VAL A 118 -2.15 12.22 -17.54
CA VAL A 118 -0.68 12.33 -17.45
C VAL A 118 -0.03 10.99 -17.75
N GLY A 119 -0.63 9.92 -17.29
CA GLY A 119 -0.17 8.54 -17.38
C GLY A 119 0.30 8.02 -16.03
N GLU A 120 -0.27 6.89 -15.65
CA GLU A 120 0.03 6.20 -14.40
C GLU A 120 0.91 4.97 -14.69
N PRO A 121 2.06 4.81 -14.01
CA PRO A 121 2.82 3.59 -14.07
C PRO A 121 2.02 2.44 -13.45
N GLN A 122 1.74 1.41 -14.23
CA GLN A 122 1.06 0.19 -13.79
C GLN A 122 1.99 -1.00 -13.93
N MET A 123 1.93 -1.98 -13.02
CA MET A 123 2.69 -3.21 -13.19
C MET A 123 2.25 -3.92 -14.46
N ALA A 124 3.21 -4.22 -15.34
CA ALA A 124 2.96 -4.98 -16.54
C ALA A 124 2.51 -6.40 -16.19
N SER A 125 1.88 -7.10 -17.15
CA SER A 125 1.51 -8.51 -17.04
C SER A 125 2.74 -9.43 -17.08
N TYR A 126 3.66 -9.22 -16.15
CA TYR A 126 4.99 -9.83 -16.08
C TYR A 126 5.11 -10.73 -14.86
N VAL A 127 5.60 -11.96 -15.05
CA VAL A 127 5.91 -12.89 -13.98
C VAL A 127 7.32 -12.60 -13.47
N GLY A 128 7.44 -11.81 -12.42
CA GLY A 128 8.74 -11.45 -11.87
C GLY A 128 9.44 -12.66 -11.24
N ARG A 129 8.67 -13.44 -10.49
CA ARG A 129 9.20 -14.62 -9.80
C ARG A 129 8.21 -15.78 -9.81
N VAL A 130 8.71 -16.96 -10.09
CA VAL A 130 8.05 -18.23 -9.82
C VAL A 130 8.75 -18.88 -8.63
N VAL A 131 7.99 -19.17 -7.56
CA VAL A 131 8.56 -19.80 -6.36
C VAL A 131 8.70 -21.30 -6.60
N PRO A 132 9.86 -21.90 -6.28
CA PRO A 132 10.07 -23.34 -6.47
C PRO A 132 9.08 -24.22 -5.69
N SER A 133 8.74 -25.38 -6.25
CA SER A 133 7.83 -26.40 -5.71
C SER A 133 6.37 -25.96 -5.55
N THR A 134 5.99 -24.80 -6.10
CA THR A 134 4.63 -24.28 -6.06
C THR A 134 3.78 -24.68 -7.27
N GLN A 135 2.51 -24.27 -7.25
CA GLN A 135 1.58 -24.50 -8.34
C GLN A 135 2.01 -23.82 -9.65
N ALA A 136 2.54 -22.59 -9.57
CA ALA A 136 3.01 -21.85 -10.73
C ALA A 136 4.17 -22.58 -11.45
N GLU A 137 5.16 -23.10 -10.70
CA GLU A 137 6.26 -23.85 -11.29
C GLU A 137 5.77 -25.16 -11.93
N LYS A 138 4.91 -25.91 -11.24
CA LYS A 138 4.35 -27.17 -11.75
C LYS A 138 3.52 -26.97 -13.03
N ALA A 139 2.86 -25.81 -13.16
CA ALA A 139 2.14 -25.43 -14.36
C ALA A 139 3.06 -25.07 -15.54
N GLY A 140 4.36 -24.83 -15.28
CA GLY A 140 5.36 -24.49 -16.29
C GLY A 140 5.55 -23.00 -16.53
N PHE A 141 5.08 -22.13 -15.63
CA PHE A 141 5.51 -20.72 -15.63
C PHE A 141 7.00 -20.61 -15.32
N LEU A 142 7.65 -19.65 -15.95
CA LEU A 142 9.01 -19.25 -15.61
C LEU A 142 9.07 -17.78 -15.23
N SER A 143 10.00 -17.44 -14.32
CA SER A 143 10.34 -16.06 -14.05
C SER A 143 10.81 -15.38 -15.34
N GLY A 144 10.29 -14.20 -15.65
CA GLY A 144 10.54 -13.51 -16.92
C GLY A 144 9.44 -13.69 -17.98
N ASP A 145 8.45 -14.53 -17.75
CA ASP A 145 7.33 -14.70 -18.67
C ASP A 145 6.49 -13.42 -18.74
N PHE A 146 6.13 -13.00 -19.95
CA PHE A 146 5.23 -11.88 -20.20
C PHE A 146 3.88 -12.40 -20.68
N ILE A 147 2.81 -12.20 -19.88
CA ILE A 147 1.49 -12.73 -20.18
C ILE A 147 0.82 -11.87 -21.23
N GLN A 148 0.42 -12.48 -22.34
CA GLN A 148 -0.25 -11.83 -23.47
C GLN A 148 -1.77 -11.90 -23.34
N SER A 149 -2.28 -13.06 -22.91
CA SER A 149 -3.71 -13.27 -22.71
C SER A 149 -3.99 -14.31 -21.63
N VAL A 150 -5.19 -14.22 -21.06
CA VAL A 150 -5.74 -15.20 -20.11
C VAL A 150 -7.10 -15.64 -20.64
N ASN A 151 -7.27 -16.95 -20.87
CA ASN A 151 -8.48 -17.54 -21.46
C ASN A 151 -8.89 -16.86 -22.80
N GLY A 152 -7.90 -16.46 -23.60
CA GLY A 152 -8.11 -15.75 -24.88
C GLY A 152 -8.30 -14.24 -24.77
N GLU A 153 -8.55 -13.69 -23.58
CA GLU A 153 -8.68 -12.25 -23.37
C GLU A 153 -7.30 -11.61 -23.22
N PRO A 154 -6.97 -10.58 -24.03
CA PRO A 154 -5.69 -9.89 -23.95
C PRO A 154 -5.52 -9.18 -22.60
N VAL A 155 -4.30 -9.28 -22.02
CA VAL A 155 -3.94 -8.57 -20.79
C VAL A 155 -2.64 -7.80 -20.99
N ARG A 156 -2.51 -6.66 -20.33
CA ARG A 156 -1.31 -5.81 -20.35
C ARG A 156 -0.81 -5.48 -18.95
N LYS A 157 -1.70 -5.54 -17.97
CA LYS A 157 -1.43 -5.20 -16.56
C LYS A 157 -1.58 -6.43 -15.69
N PHE A 158 -0.77 -6.52 -14.65
CA PHE A 158 -0.86 -7.61 -13.68
C PHE A 158 -2.18 -7.61 -12.92
N GLU A 159 -2.78 -6.42 -12.72
CA GLU A 159 -4.11 -6.29 -12.13
C GLU A 159 -5.20 -7.02 -12.96
N GLU A 160 -5.10 -6.97 -14.29
CA GLU A 160 -6.03 -7.68 -15.19
C GLU A 160 -5.86 -9.21 -15.08
N VAL A 161 -4.60 -9.66 -14.92
CA VAL A 161 -4.28 -11.06 -14.67
C VAL A 161 -4.89 -11.52 -13.34
N ASN A 162 -4.64 -10.78 -12.26
CA ASN A 162 -5.21 -11.09 -10.94
C ASN A 162 -6.74 -11.10 -10.99
N ALA A 163 -7.37 -10.10 -11.61
CA ALA A 163 -8.82 -10.04 -11.72
C ALA A 163 -9.43 -11.22 -12.49
N ALA A 164 -8.70 -11.77 -13.48
CA ALA A 164 -9.09 -12.99 -14.18
C ALA A 164 -8.94 -14.23 -13.30
N VAL A 165 -7.85 -14.34 -12.54
CA VAL A 165 -7.58 -15.46 -11.62
C VAL A 165 -8.58 -15.46 -10.47
N ASP A 166 -8.81 -14.29 -9.82
CA ASP A 166 -9.73 -14.12 -8.69
C ASP A 166 -11.15 -14.62 -9.00
N LYS A 167 -11.61 -14.41 -10.25
CA LYS A 167 -12.96 -14.78 -10.70
C LYS A 167 -13.13 -16.25 -11.08
N ASN A 168 -12.05 -17.01 -11.16
CA ASN A 168 -12.06 -18.39 -11.67
C ASN A 168 -11.42 -19.40 -10.70
N PRO A 169 -11.80 -19.40 -9.39
CA PRO A 169 -11.32 -20.45 -8.50
C PRO A 169 -11.74 -21.83 -9.02
N GLU A 170 -10.86 -22.80 -8.89
CA GLU A 170 -11.09 -24.22 -9.24
C GLU A 170 -11.46 -24.48 -10.72
N LYS A 171 -11.19 -23.51 -11.62
CA LYS A 171 -11.40 -23.67 -13.06
C LYS A 171 -10.06 -23.65 -13.79
N GLU A 172 -9.84 -24.59 -14.70
CA GLU A 172 -8.65 -24.57 -15.55
C GLU A 172 -8.62 -23.31 -16.40
N MET A 173 -7.50 -22.61 -16.37
CA MET A 173 -7.24 -21.39 -17.14
C MET A 173 -6.05 -21.60 -18.06
N THR A 174 -6.10 -20.98 -19.24
CA THR A 174 -5.01 -20.98 -20.21
C THR A 174 -4.39 -19.60 -20.30
N PHE A 175 -3.08 -19.54 -20.09
CA PHE A 175 -2.26 -18.32 -20.18
C PHE A 175 -1.38 -18.45 -21.42
N VAL A 176 -1.43 -17.48 -22.31
CA VAL A 176 -0.48 -17.34 -23.41
C VAL A 176 0.64 -16.43 -22.95
N VAL A 177 1.86 -16.95 -22.86
CA VAL A 177 3.02 -16.19 -22.36
C VAL A 177 4.10 -16.05 -23.42
N ASN A 178 4.74 -14.90 -23.48
CA ASN A 178 5.96 -14.66 -24.23
C ASN A 178 7.15 -14.86 -23.31
N ARG A 179 7.96 -15.85 -23.62
CA ARG A 179 9.18 -16.23 -22.90
C ARG A 179 10.39 -15.80 -23.68
N LYS A 180 11.19 -14.90 -23.10
CA LYS A 180 12.40 -14.37 -23.71
C LYS A 180 13.62 -15.15 -23.24
N ASP A 181 14.41 -15.66 -24.15
CA ASP A 181 15.75 -16.15 -23.87
C ASP A 181 16.70 -14.96 -23.65
N LEU A 182 17.33 -14.87 -22.48
CA LEU A 182 18.14 -13.74 -22.07
C LEU A 182 19.47 -13.62 -22.83
N ARG A 183 19.97 -14.74 -23.38
CA ARG A 183 21.26 -14.79 -24.11
C ARG A 183 21.09 -14.49 -25.59
N SER A 184 20.13 -15.14 -26.23
CA SER A 184 19.87 -14.98 -27.67
C SER A 184 18.93 -13.83 -27.98
N GLY A 185 18.15 -13.35 -26.99
CA GLY A 185 17.07 -12.39 -27.18
C GLY A 185 15.83 -12.96 -27.89
N ALA A 186 15.83 -14.24 -28.23
CA ALA A 186 14.71 -14.90 -28.91
C ALA A 186 13.48 -14.94 -28.01
N VAL A 187 12.30 -14.71 -28.60
CA VAL A 187 11.01 -14.77 -27.88
C VAL A 187 10.22 -15.96 -28.41
N LYS A 188 9.77 -16.82 -27.49
CA LYS A 188 8.91 -17.95 -27.78
C LYS A 188 7.56 -17.76 -27.09
N THR A 189 6.47 -17.94 -27.83
CA THR A 189 5.13 -18.01 -27.25
C THR A 189 4.83 -19.41 -26.76
N VAL A 190 4.30 -19.52 -25.54
CA VAL A 190 4.01 -20.79 -24.87
C VAL A 190 2.65 -20.70 -24.20
N ASP A 191 1.86 -21.76 -24.30
CA ASP A 191 0.61 -21.91 -23.55
C ASP A 191 0.89 -22.59 -22.22
N VAL A 192 0.45 -21.95 -21.12
CA VAL A 192 0.55 -22.49 -19.77
C VAL A 192 -0.85 -22.70 -19.22
N LYS A 193 -1.15 -23.90 -18.73
CA LYS A 193 -2.44 -24.24 -18.14
C LYS A 193 -2.31 -24.43 -16.64
N VAL A 194 -3.21 -23.82 -15.88
CA VAL A 194 -3.24 -23.91 -14.42
C VAL A 194 -4.67 -23.79 -13.92
N THR A 195 -4.97 -24.52 -12.83
CA THR A 195 -6.26 -24.42 -12.13
C THR A 195 -6.03 -23.70 -10.81
N PRO A 196 -6.38 -22.39 -10.67
CA PRO A 196 -6.23 -21.67 -9.41
C PRO A 196 -6.96 -22.39 -8.29
N HIS A 197 -6.37 -22.51 -7.12
CA HIS A 197 -7.08 -23.02 -5.96
C HIS A 197 -7.95 -21.92 -5.33
N LYS A 198 -8.94 -22.35 -4.54
CA LYS A 198 -9.82 -21.44 -3.81
C LYS A 198 -9.10 -20.95 -2.57
N ALA A 199 -8.91 -19.65 -2.45
CA ALA A 199 -8.27 -18.97 -1.32
C ALA A 199 -9.19 -17.93 -0.68
N ASP A 200 -8.92 -17.60 0.56
CA ASP A 200 -9.57 -16.52 1.27
C ASP A 200 -8.97 -15.18 0.86
N GLY A 201 -9.81 -14.27 0.42
CA GLY A 201 -9.36 -12.98 -0.10
C GLY A 201 -10.38 -11.86 0.07
N PHE A 202 -10.19 -10.81 -0.69
CA PHE A 202 -11.07 -9.65 -0.70
C PHE A 202 -11.53 -9.33 -2.12
N SER A 203 -12.80 -8.97 -2.25
CA SER A 203 -13.32 -8.39 -3.49
C SER A 203 -12.65 -7.05 -3.79
N VAL A 204 -12.83 -6.51 -5.00
CA VAL A 204 -12.37 -5.16 -5.37
C VAL A 204 -12.93 -4.07 -4.45
N TYR A 205 -14.01 -4.37 -3.73
CA TYR A 205 -14.64 -3.48 -2.76
C TYR A 205 -14.14 -3.67 -1.32
N GLY A 206 -13.20 -4.59 -1.08
CA GLY A 206 -12.65 -4.88 0.25
C GLY A 206 -13.55 -5.76 1.13
N GLU A 207 -14.58 -6.38 0.56
CA GLU A 207 -15.41 -7.38 1.24
C GLU A 207 -14.71 -8.73 1.24
N GLN A 208 -14.90 -9.48 2.31
CA GLN A 208 -14.38 -10.84 2.42
C GLN A 208 -15.07 -11.76 1.43
N THR A 209 -14.29 -12.53 0.70
CA THR A 209 -14.80 -13.47 -0.30
C THR A 209 -13.76 -14.56 -0.58
N HIS A 210 -14.17 -15.59 -1.29
CA HIS A 210 -13.23 -16.52 -1.86
C HIS A 210 -12.81 -16.06 -3.25
N VAL A 211 -11.51 -16.15 -3.50
CA VAL A 211 -10.88 -15.79 -4.79
C VAL A 211 -10.08 -16.98 -5.32
N GLY A 212 -9.75 -16.96 -6.59
CA GLY A 212 -8.77 -17.87 -7.15
C GLY A 212 -7.35 -17.40 -6.78
N GLU A 213 -6.46 -18.31 -6.46
CA GLU A 213 -5.05 -18.03 -6.23
C GLU A 213 -4.16 -19.06 -6.93
N ILE A 214 -3.04 -18.59 -7.46
CA ILE A 214 -1.99 -19.43 -8.03
C ILE A 214 -0.76 -19.30 -7.15
N ASP A 215 -0.45 -20.36 -6.38
CA ASP A 215 0.71 -20.33 -5.49
C ASP A 215 2.02 -20.08 -6.23
N GLY A 216 2.83 -19.20 -5.68
CA GLY A 216 4.17 -18.92 -6.17
C GLY A 216 4.25 -18.04 -7.41
N PHE A 217 3.16 -17.41 -7.79
CA PHE A 217 3.03 -16.51 -8.92
C PHE A 217 3.18 -15.05 -8.46
N ILE A 218 4.37 -14.45 -8.63
CA ILE A 218 4.71 -13.14 -8.07
C ILE A 218 5.10 -12.16 -9.18
N PRO A 219 4.52 -10.91 -9.21
CA PRO A 219 4.81 -9.93 -10.27
C PRO A 219 6.18 -9.28 -10.16
N THR A 220 6.83 -9.35 -8.99
CA THR A 220 8.09 -8.68 -8.73
C THR A 220 9.20 -9.70 -8.51
N ALA A 221 10.32 -9.52 -9.19
CA ALA A 221 11.52 -10.33 -9.03
C ALA A 221 12.35 -9.87 -7.81
N ARG A 222 13.28 -10.72 -7.34
CA ARG A 222 14.31 -10.30 -6.37
C ARG A 222 15.37 -9.48 -7.09
N ALA A 223 15.89 -8.43 -6.46
CA ALA A 223 17.08 -7.76 -6.97
C ALA A 223 18.26 -8.74 -7.04
N GLY A 224 19.20 -8.50 -7.94
CA GLY A 224 20.41 -9.31 -8.09
C GLY A 224 21.41 -9.15 -6.93
N THR A 225 20.94 -8.96 -5.69
CA THR A 225 21.76 -8.79 -4.49
C THR A 225 22.31 -10.12 -4.02
N VAL A 226 23.65 -10.20 -3.91
CA VAL A 226 24.34 -11.39 -3.45
C VAL A 226 24.47 -11.44 -1.94
N GLY A 227 24.42 -12.64 -1.38
CA GLY A 227 24.77 -12.96 0.00
C GLY A 227 25.97 -13.89 0.06
N ILE A 228 26.92 -13.57 0.92
CA ILE A 228 28.16 -14.33 1.15
C ILE A 228 28.27 -14.67 2.63
N SER A 229 28.15 -15.93 2.98
CA SER A 229 28.28 -16.44 4.35
C SER A 229 29.70 -16.90 4.69
N ASN A 230 30.50 -17.21 3.64
CA ASN A 230 31.87 -17.68 3.78
C ASN A 230 32.80 -16.87 2.88
N LEU A 231 33.69 -16.06 3.47
CA LEU A 231 34.67 -15.25 2.73
C LEU A 231 35.80 -16.10 2.09
N ASP A 232 35.97 -17.35 2.52
CA ASP A 232 36.90 -18.30 1.90
C ASP A 232 36.32 -19.01 0.69
N SER A 233 35.01 -18.83 0.40
CA SER A 233 34.38 -19.30 -0.83
C SER A 233 34.97 -18.59 -2.06
N LEU A 234 34.77 -19.13 -3.25
CA LEU A 234 35.25 -18.47 -4.48
C LEU A 234 34.66 -17.07 -4.65
N ALA A 235 33.37 -16.91 -4.35
CA ALA A 235 32.70 -15.60 -4.40
C ALA A 235 33.30 -14.61 -3.40
N GLY A 236 33.57 -15.05 -2.16
CA GLY A 236 34.19 -14.22 -1.14
C GLY A 236 35.63 -13.81 -1.49
N LYS A 237 36.44 -14.74 -2.00
CA LYS A 237 37.81 -14.49 -2.48
C LYS A 237 37.85 -13.61 -3.72
N SER A 238 36.80 -13.63 -4.55
CA SER A 238 36.67 -12.72 -5.70
C SER A 238 36.33 -11.28 -5.31
N GLY A 239 36.17 -10.96 -4.03
CA GLY A 239 35.89 -9.62 -3.54
C GLY A 239 34.39 -9.30 -3.34
N LEU A 240 33.48 -10.19 -3.68
CA LEU A 240 32.04 -10.01 -3.44
C LEU A 240 31.72 -10.00 -1.93
N ARG A 241 30.77 -9.16 -1.55
CA ARG A 241 30.28 -9.02 -0.17
C ARG A 241 28.76 -9.06 -0.14
N THR A 242 28.19 -9.46 0.99
CA THR A 242 26.74 -9.46 1.19
C THR A 242 26.14 -8.08 0.94
N GLY A 243 25.18 -8.02 0.04
CA GLY A 243 24.48 -6.80 -0.37
C GLY A 243 25.04 -6.15 -1.64
N ASP A 244 26.11 -6.68 -2.23
CA ASP A 244 26.57 -6.23 -3.56
C ASP A 244 25.52 -6.60 -4.62
N LEU A 245 25.33 -5.72 -5.60
CA LEU A 245 24.36 -5.89 -6.67
C LEU A 245 25.04 -6.38 -7.93
N ILE A 246 24.76 -7.60 -8.34
CA ILE A 246 25.21 -8.14 -9.63
C ILE A 246 24.38 -7.46 -10.74
N THR A 247 25.08 -6.82 -11.67
CA THR A 247 24.47 -6.06 -12.79
C THR A 247 24.77 -6.67 -14.15
N GLN A 248 25.76 -7.57 -14.22
CA GLN A 248 26.15 -8.30 -15.41
C GLN A 248 26.52 -9.73 -15.04
N PHE A 249 26.06 -10.70 -15.82
CA PHE A 249 26.36 -12.11 -15.61
C PHE A 249 26.55 -12.82 -16.95
N ALA A 250 27.73 -13.42 -17.18
CA ALA A 250 28.12 -14.05 -18.45
C ALA A 250 27.86 -13.13 -19.66
N ASP A 251 28.31 -11.87 -19.56
CA ASP A 251 28.15 -10.80 -20.56
C ASP A 251 26.70 -10.39 -20.84
N VAL A 252 25.73 -10.92 -20.08
CA VAL A 252 24.32 -10.54 -20.14
C VAL A 252 24.04 -9.51 -19.04
N PRO A 253 23.48 -8.34 -19.35
CA PRO A 253 22.96 -7.42 -18.33
C PRO A 253 21.79 -8.09 -17.58
N VAL A 254 21.87 -8.09 -16.25
CA VAL A 254 20.84 -8.71 -15.38
C VAL A 254 20.30 -7.68 -14.39
N LYS A 255 19.00 -7.80 -14.07
CA LYS A 255 18.29 -6.91 -13.16
C LYS A 255 17.74 -7.63 -11.93
N SER A 256 17.67 -8.96 -11.98
CA SER A 256 17.08 -9.77 -10.93
C SER A 256 17.90 -11.01 -10.65
N TRP A 257 17.69 -11.58 -9.46
CA TRP A 257 18.31 -12.86 -9.09
C TRP A 257 17.80 -14.00 -9.96
N GLU A 258 16.54 -13.97 -10.35
CA GLU A 258 15.91 -14.94 -11.25
C GLU A 258 16.59 -14.95 -12.63
N GLU A 259 16.94 -13.79 -13.15
CA GLU A 259 17.71 -13.68 -14.41
C GLU A 259 19.13 -14.26 -14.26
N ILE A 260 19.79 -14.01 -13.11
CA ILE A 260 21.11 -14.59 -12.81
C ILE A 260 21.03 -16.11 -12.79
N GLU A 261 20.04 -16.70 -12.09
CA GLU A 261 19.84 -18.15 -12.02
C GLU A 261 19.52 -18.73 -13.40
N ALA A 262 18.69 -18.07 -14.21
CA ALA A 262 18.34 -18.51 -15.55
C ALA A 262 19.56 -18.51 -16.48
N VAL A 263 20.36 -17.43 -16.46
CA VAL A 263 21.60 -17.36 -17.26
C VAL A 263 22.61 -18.40 -16.79
N TYR A 264 22.79 -18.57 -15.46
CA TYR A 264 23.69 -19.60 -14.91
C TYR A 264 23.31 -21.00 -15.34
N THR A 265 22.03 -21.34 -15.29
CA THR A 265 21.52 -22.65 -15.70
C THR A 265 21.84 -22.94 -17.16
N ALA A 266 21.75 -21.94 -18.03
CA ALA A 266 22.00 -22.04 -19.46
C ALA A 266 23.50 -22.07 -19.85
N ILE A 267 24.43 -21.79 -18.93
CA ILE A 267 25.88 -21.89 -19.20
C ILE A 267 26.30 -23.36 -19.28
N PRO A 268 26.99 -23.83 -20.34
CA PRO A 268 27.55 -25.17 -20.39
C PRO A 268 28.60 -25.41 -19.30
N VAL A 269 28.67 -26.62 -18.80
CA VAL A 269 29.68 -27.05 -17.84
C VAL A 269 31.09 -26.83 -18.41
N GLY A 270 32.04 -26.42 -17.60
CA GLY A 270 33.42 -26.15 -17.99
C GLY A 270 33.63 -24.79 -18.69
N THR A 271 32.57 -24.03 -18.91
CA THR A 271 32.65 -22.69 -19.53
C THR A 271 33.01 -21.64 -18.49
N SER A 272 33.97 -20.77 -18.82
CA SER A 272 34.28 -19.57 -18.04
C SER A 272 33.31 -18.43 -18.38
N PHE A 273 32.92 -17.66 -17.39
CA PHE A 273 32.00 -16.53 -17.53
C PHE A 273 32.36 -15.38 -16.60
N SER A 274 32.08 -14.17 -17.03
CA SER A 274 32.33 -12.94 -16.27
C SER A 274 31.16 -12.59 -15.37
N ILE A 275 31.44 -11.92 -14.24
CA ILE A 275 30.43 -11.34 -13.33
C ILE A 275 30.84 -9.89 -13.07
N GLY A 276 29.90 -8.98 -13.31
CA GLY A 276 30.02 -7.57 -12.98
C GLY A 276 29.08 -7.22 -11.82
N ALA A 277 29.60 -6.62 -10.77
CA ALA A 277 28.82 -6.20 -9.61
C ALA A 277 29.11 -4.76 -9.20
N LYS A 278 28.12 -4.10 -8.61
CA LYS A 278 28.27 -2.81 -7.92
C LYS A 278 28.30 -3.07 -6.43
N ALA A 279 29.33 -2.55 -5.75
CA ALA A 279 29.44 -2.64 -4.31
C ALA A 279 28.27 -1.90 -3.61
N LYS A 280 27.81 -2.45 -2.49
CA LYS A 280 26.81 -1.83 -1.62
C LYS A 280 27.30 -0.48 -1.08
N THR A 281 28.58 -0.36 -0.78
CA THR A 281 29.22 0.86 -0.30
C THR A 281 29.79 1.66 -1.47
N LYS A 282 29.58 2.99 -1.48
CA LYS A 282 30.05 3.88 -2.57
C LYS A 282 31.58 4.02 -2.67
N THR A 283 32.32 3.49 -1.70
CA THR A 283 33.79 3.58 -1.64
C THR A 283 34.50 2.56 -2.52
N ASP A 284 33.81 1.46 -2.85
CA ASP A 284 34.40 0.40 -3.67
C ASP A 284 33.91 0.56 -5.12
N GLY A 285 34.84 0.55 -6.06
CA GLY A 285 34.52 0.63 -7.50
C GLY A 285 33.74 -0.60 -8.01
N PRO A 286 33.35 -0.63 -9.30
CA PRO A 286 32.72 -1.79 -9.89
C PRO A 286 33.68 -2.98 -9.83
N LEU A 287 33.18 -4.12 -9.36
CA LEU A 287 33.91 -5.37 -9.29
C LEU A 287 33.64 -6.17 -10.57
N THR A 288 34.71 -6.70 -11.18
CA THR A 288 34.60 -7.68 -12.27
C THR A 288 35.43 -8.90 -11.92
N THR A 289 34.83 -10.09 -12.00
CA THR A 289 35.48 -11.37 -11.73
C THR A 289 35.08 -12.41 -12.76
N THR A 290 35.89 -13.47 -12.90
CA THR A 290 35.62 -14.56 -13.85
C THR A 290 35.59 -15.88 -13.10
N TRP A 291 34.55 -16.67 -13.33
CA TRP A 291 34.38 -18.00 -12.77
C TRP A 291 34.24 -19.06 -13.87
N THR A 292 34.49 -20.31 -13.52
CA THR A 292 34.30 -21.44 -14.46
C THR A 292 33.27 -22.39 -13.86
N LYS A 293 32.22 -22.72 -14.63
CA LYS A 293 31.15 -23.61 -14.17
C LYS A 293 31.70 -25.00 -13.93
N PRO A 294 31.56 -25.59 -12.73
CA PRO A 294 32.13 -26.88 -12.39
C PRO A 294 31.44 -28.02 -13.14
N ALA A 295 32.16 -29.15 -13.29
CA ALA A 295 31.63 -30.32 -13.97
C ALA A 295 30.37 -30.91 -13.30
N LYS A 296 30.29 -30.82 -11.97
CA LYS A 296 29.10 -31.19 -11.19
C LYS A 296 28.51 -29.93 -10.59
N SER A 297 27.86 -29.14 -11.43
CA SER A 297 27.21 -27.91 -11.02
C SER A 297 25.84 -28.17 -10.40
N VAL A 298 25.52 -27.52 -9.28
CA VAL A 298 24.25 -27.62 -8.58
C VAL A 298 23.53 -26.26 -8.62
N SER A 299 24.13 -25.24 -8.04
CA SER A 299 23.60 -23.89 -7.99
C SER A 299 24.75 -22.89 -7.75
N LEU A 300 24.51 -21.61 -8.00
CA LEU A 300 25.49 -20.56 -7.72
C LEU A 300 25.98 -20.58 -6.27
N GLY A 301 25.08 -20.83 -5.34
CA GLY A 301 25.39 -20.91 -3.92
C GLY A 301 26.30 -22.08 -3.57
N GLU A 302 25.96 -23.27 -4.04
CA GLU A 302 26.74 -24.50 -3.77
C GLU A 302 28.08 -24.49 -4.51
N ASP A 303 28.10 -23.98 -5.75
CA ASP A 303 29.30 -24.04 -6.60
C ASP A 303 30.32 -22.96 -6.24
N PHE A 304 29.87 -21.76 -5.82
CA PHE A 304 30.75 -20.60 -5.63
C PHE A 304 30.62 -19.90 -4.28
N GLY A 305 29.58 -20.24 -3.50
CA GLY A 305 29.23 -19.53 -2.25
C GLY A 305 28.51 -18.20 -2.48
N ALA A 306 27.93 -17.99 -3.68
CA ALA A 306 27.14 -16.83 -4.03
C ALA A 306 25.65 -17.17 -3.96
N TRP A 307 25.00 -16.71 -2.92
CA TRP A 307 23.58 -16.98 -2.63
C TRP A 307 22.71 -15.76 -2.91
N SER A 308 21.41 -15.94 -3.07
CA SER A 308 20.47 -14.83 -2.98
C SER A 308 20.48 -14.25 -1.56
N SER A 309 20.47 -12.93 -1.44
CA SER A 309 20.47 -12.28 -0.13
C SER A 309 19.23 -12.62 0.73
N GLU A 310 18.15 -13.13 0.13
CA GLU A 310 16.89 -13.43 0.85
C GLU A 310 17.00 -14.53 1.93
N VAL A 311 18.01 -15.39 1.87
CA VAL A 311 18.25 -16.43 2.89
C VAL A 311 19.18 -15.95 4.00
N PHE A 312 19.62 -14.69 3.92
CA PHE A 312 20.43 -14.03 4.94
C PHE A 312 19.56 -13.20 5.88
N ILE A 313 19.97 -13.13 7.13
CA ILE A 313 19.26 -12.36 8.15
C ILE A 313 19.75 -10.92 8.13
N GLU A 314 18.83 -9.99 7.86
CA GLU A 314 19.07 -8.56 8.00
C GLU A 314 19.03 -8.15 9.48
N LYS A 315 18.03 -8.65 10.21
CA LYS A 315 17.86 -8.35 11.64
C LYS A 315 17.17 -9.51 12.35
N ALA A 316 17.70 -9.90 13.50
CA ALA A 316 16.96 -10.69 14.49
C ALA A 316 16.24 -9.72 15.45
N VAL A 317 14.93 -9.92 15.62
CA VAL A 317 14.08 -9.05 16.47
C VAL A 317 14.48 -9.24 17.93
N GLU A 318 14.57 -8.16 18.68
CA GLU A 318 14.89 -8.21 20.12
C GLU A 318 13.85 -9.04 20.88
N LYS A 319 14.30 -9.81 21.85
CA LYS A 319 13.46 -10.73 22.65
C LYS A 319 12.70 -11.77 21.81
N SER A 320 13.24 -12.15 20.66
CA SER A 320 12.67 -13.20 19.80
C SER A 320 13.40 -14.53 19.98
N PRO A 321 12.76 -15.66 19.67
CA PRO A 321 13.41 -16.97 19.74
C PRO A 321 14.70 -17.07 18.91
N ALA A 322 14.76 -16.44 17.75
CA ALA A 322 15.97 -16.41 16.92
C ALA A 322 17.11 -15.63 17.60
N LYS A 323 16.80 -14.49 18.22
CA LYS A 323 17.80 -13.67 18.94
C LYS A 323 18.36 -14.40 20.16
N GLU A 324 17.49 -15.08 20.92
CA GLU A 324 17.86 -15.88 22.09
C GLU A 324 18.73 -17.09 21.72
N ALA A 325 18.44 -17.73 20.55
CA ALA A 325 19.27 -18.79 19.98
C ALA A 325 20.61 -18.29 19.43
N GLY A 326 20.85 -16.98 19.42
CA GLY A 326 22.10 -16.37 18.97
C GLY A 326 22.18 -16.09 17.46
N ILE A 327 21.08 -16.12 16.72
CA ILE A 327 21.02 -15.70 15.29
C ILE A 327 21.29 -14.19 15.22
N ARG A 328 22.10 -13.77 14.23
CA ARG A 328 22.57 -12.40 14.03
C ARG A 328 22.43 -11.95 12.59
N THR A 329 22.56 -10.66 12.39
CA THR A 329 22.69 -10.06 11.05
C THR A 329 23.84 -10.71 10.29
N GLY A 330 23.62 -11.07 9.03
CA GLY A 330 24.59 -11.73 8.15
C GLY A 330 24.59 -13.26 8.20
N ASP A 331 23.89 -13.89 9.14
CA ASP A 331 23.75 -15.33 9.17
C ASP A 331 22.91 -15.82 7.96
N ARG A 332 23.32 -16.92 7.34
CA ARG A 332 22.56 -17.61 6.29
C ARG A 332 21.83 -18.80 6.88
N ILE A 333 20.52 -18.80 6.81
CA ILE A 333 19.73 -19.97 7.21
C ILE A 333 19.93 -21.09 6.18
N MET A 334 20.35 -22.25 6.66
CA MET A 334 20.65 -23.41 5.82
C MET A 334 19.53 -24.43 5.82
N THR A 335 19.16 -24.91 7.01
CA THR A 335 18.13 -25.97 7.14
C THR A 335 17.22 -25.68 8.33
N ILE A 336 15.97 -26.14 8.21
CA ILE A 336 15.01 -26.23 9.31
C ILE A 336 14.46 -27.65 9.33
N ASP A 337 14.59 -28.34 10.46
CA ASP A 337 14.23 -29.78 10.63
C ASP A 337 14.78 -30.68 9.50
N GLY A 338 16.00 -30.39 9.04
CA GLY A 338 16.67 -31.10 7.96
C GLY A 338 16.25 -30.70 6.54
N SER A 339 15.21 -29.87 6.38
CA SER A 339 14.79 -29.35 5.09
C SER A 339 15.66 -28.16 4.65
N ASN A 340 16.21 -28.19 3.45
CA ASN A 340 17.04 -27.11 2.92
C ASN A 340 16.23 -25.83 2.69
N ILE A 341 16.76 -24.70 3.14
CA ILE A 341 16.16 -23.37 2.97
C ILE A 341 16.86 -22.67 1.81
N THR A 342 16.23 -22.67 0.66
CA THR A 342 16.74 -22.05 -0.57
C THR A 342 16.13 -20.69 -0.85
N HIS A 343 15.01 -20.35 -0.20
CA HIS A 343 14.30 -19.08 -0.34
C HIS A 343 13.45 -18.78 0.91
N PHE A 344 13.04 -17.53 1.04
CA PHE A 344 12.30 -17.05 2.22
C PHE A 344 10.96 -17.76 2.45
N PHE A 345 10.23 -18.10 1.39
CA PHE A 345 8.95 -18.80 1.52
C PHE A 345 9.15 -20.21 2.12
N ALA A 346 10.24 -20.92 1.74
CA ALA A 346 10.59 -22.21 2.34
C ALA A 346 10.90 -22.06 3.84
N LEU A 347 11.58 -20.97 4.24
CA LEU A 347 11.81 -20.65 5.64
C LEU A 347 10.48 -20.48 6.39
N LYS A 348 9.59 -19.63 5.86
CA LYS A 348 8.28 -19.36 6.46
C LYS A 348 7.46 -20.64 6.63
N GLU A 349 7.40 -21.46 5.58
CA GLU A 349 6.66 -22.73 5.57
C GLU A 349 7.23 -23.74 6.57
N ALA A 350 8.56 -23.90 6.62
CA ALA A 350 9.22 -24.82 7.54
C ALA A 350 9.00 -24.39 9.02
N VAL A 351 9.07 -23.10 9.32
CA VAL A 351 8.78 -22.56 10.67
C VAL A 351 7.31 -22.81 11.05
N GLN A 352 6.38 -22.58 10.12
CA GLN A 352 4.96 -22.82 10.35
C GLN A 352 4.69 -24.29 10.65
N LYS A 353 5.12 -25.19 9.75
CA LYS A 353 4.93 -26.65 9.90
C LYS A 353 5.56 -27.20 11.17
N GLY A 354 6.79 -26.77 11.48
CA GLY A 354 7.49 -27.25 12.67
C GLY A 354 6.85 -26.72 13.96
N GLY A 355 6.39 -25.48 13.96
CA GLY A 355 5.63 -24.89 15.07
C GLY A 355 4.34 -25.64 15.36
N GLU A 356 3.58 -25.96 14.32
CA GLU A 356 2.32 -26.73 14.42
C GLU A 356 2.54 -28.16 14.93
N LYS A 357 3.58 -28.81 14.45
CA LYS A 357 3.81 -30.24 14.72
C LYS A 357 4.38 -30.48 16.12
N ASN A 358 5.42 -29.74 16.52
CA ASN A 358 6.23 -30.08 17.69
C ASN A 358 6.42 -28.90 18.64
N GLY A 359 6.04 -27.66 18.27
CA GLY A 359 6.34 -26.45 19.02
C GLY A 359 7.84 -26.13 19.15
N LYS A 360 8.70 -26.92 18.51
CA LYS A 360 10.16 -26.74 18.46
C LYS A 360 10.66 -27.11 17.08
N ILE A 361 11.64 -26.37 16.59
CA ILE A 361 12.29 -26.61 15.30
C ILE A 361 13.81 -26.61 15.48
N LYS A 362 14.48 -27.43 14.71
CA LYS A 362 15.93 -27.49 14.67
C LYS A 362 16.44 -26.65 13.52
N VAL A 363 17.06 -25.50 13.82
CA VAL A 363 17.52 -24.53 12.83
C VAL A 363 19.04 -24.61 12.70
N ALA A 364 19.53 -24.76 11.47
CA ALA A 364 20.94 -24.64 11.17
C ALA A 364 21.21 -23.40 10.32
N TRP A 365 22.23 -22.64 10.69
CA TRP A 365 22.68 -21.47 9.92
C TRP A 365 24.19 -21.46 9.79
N GLU A 366 24.66 -20.74 8.79
CA GLU A 366 26.09 -20.53 8.54
C GLU A 366 26.49 -19.11 8.92
N ARG A 367 27.57 -18.99 9.65
CA ARG A 367 28.23 -17.74 10.03
C ARG A 367 29.72 -17.88 9.75
N GLU A 368 30.27 -17.03 8.90
CA GLU A 368 31.69 -17.02 8.57
C GLU A 368 32.23 -18.41 8.16
N GLY A 369 31.44 -19.15 7.37
CA GLY A 369 31.77 -20.52 6.93
C GLY A 369 31.58 -21.61 7.98
N LYS A 370 31.13 -21.28 9.19
CA LYS A 370 30.89 -22.25 10.26
C LYS A 370 29.39 -22.55 10.38
N ARG A 371 29.06 -23.85 10.37
CA ARG A 371 27.69 -24.31 10.64
C ARG A 371 27.42 -24.29 12.13
N ILE A 372 26.34 -23.63 12.51
CA ILE A 372 25.80 -23.59 13.88
C ILE A 372 24.41 -24.19 13.82
N GLU A 373 24.01 -24.92 14.84
CA GLU A 373 22.72 -25.59 14.87
C GLU A 373 22.13 -25.53 16.28
N GLU A 374 20.88 -25.06 16.39
CA GLU A 374 20.19 -24.90 17.67
C GLU A 374 18.71 -25.25 17.55
N THR A 375 18.11 -25.63 18.67
CA THR A 375 16.68 -25.90 18.75
C THR A 375 15.96 -24.64 19.21
N ILE A 376 15.02 -24.15 18.41
CA ILE A 376 14.27 -22.91 18.63
C ILE A 376 12.80 -23.25 18.83
N SER A 377 12.15 -22.59 19.79
CA SER A 377 10.69 -22.67 19.98
C SER A 377 10.04 -21.47 19.29
N PRO A 378 9.36 -21.64 18.14
CA PRO A 378 8.69 -20.53 17.48
C PRO A 378 7.61 -19.91 18.36
N THR A 379 7.46 -18.60 18.30
CA THR A 379 6.37 -17.89 18.98
C THR A 379 5.08 -18.07 18.19
N ALA A 380 4.05 -18.59 18.86
CA ALA A 380 2.70 -18.68 18.28
C ALA A 380 1.97 -17.34 18.46
N THR A 381 1.51 -16.77 17.37
CA THR A 381 0.67 -15.56 17.38
C THR A 381 -0.66 -15.90 16.72
N VAL A 382 -1.75 -15.69 17.45
CA VAL A 382 -3.08 -15.84 16.87
C VAL A 382 -3.45 -14.58 16.13
N SER A 383 -3.61 -14.69 14.83
CA SER A 383 -4.12 -13.63 13.95
C SER A 383 -5.46 -14.07 13.34
N ARG A 384 -6.11 -13.17 12.60
CA ARG A 384 -7.27 -13.52 11.79
C ARG A 384 -6.87 -13.48 10.33
N ASP A 385 -7.33 -14.48 9.57
CA ASP A 385 -7.20 -14.48 8.11
C ASP A 385 -8.17 -13.48 7.44
N ALA A 386 -8.20 -13.47 6.12
CA ALA A 386 -9.06 -12.59 5.35
C ALA A 386 -10.56 -12.83 5.61
N LEU A 387 -10.95 -14.04 6.03
CA LEU A 387 -12.32 -14.40 6.40
C LEU A 387 -12.60 -14.34 7.92
N LEU A 388 -11.69 -13.73 8.70
CA LEU A 388 -11.78 -13.57 10.16
C LEU A 388 -11.65 -14.88 10.95
N ASN A 389 -11.26 -15.99 10.32
CA ASN A 389 -10.93 -17.21 11.03
C ASN A 389 -9.67 -17.02 11.85
N LYS A 390 -9.65 -17.59 13.05
CA LYS A 390 -8.42 -17.58 13.85
C LYS A 390 -7.37 -18.48 13.21
N VAL A 391 -6.25 -17.90 12.85
CA VAL A 391 -5.08 -18.62 12.31
C VAL A 391 -3.92 -18.42 13.26
N THR A 392 -3.28 -19.52 13.63
CA THR A 392 -2.06 -19.46 14.43
C THR A 392 -0.86 -19.38 13.51
N GLN A 393 -0.14 -18.28 13.58
CA GLN A 393 1.12 -18.07 12.86
C GLN A 393 2.29 -18.31 13.78
N TYR A 394 3.24 -19.12 13.33
CA TYR A 394 4.47 -19.38 14.06
C TYR A 394 5.62 -18.59 13.46
N THR A 395 6.36 -17.88 14.32
CA THR A 395 7.49 -17.04 13.91
C THR A 395 8.68 -17.25 14.81
N ILE A 396 9.88 -17.09 14.27
CA ILE A 396 11.13 -17.09 15.06
C ILE A 396 11.69 -15.69 15.28
N GLY A 397 11.09 -14.66 14.65
CA GLY A 397 11.49 -13.27 14.80
C GLY A 397 12.75 -12.90 14.02
N VAL A 398 12.87 -13.32 12.78
CA VAL A 398 13.90 -12.90 11.83
C VAL A 398 13.33 -12.03 10.73
N ILE A 399 14.08 -11.02 10.31
CA ILE A 399 13.83 -10.21 9.14
C ILE A 399 14.88 -10.60 8.10
N PRO A 400 14.47 -11.18 6.96
CA PRO A 400 15.39 -11.56 5.89
C PRO A 400 15.86 -10.35 5.08
N SER A 401 17.04 -10.46 4.46
CA SER A 401 17.60 -9.43 3.59
C SER A 401 17.03 -9.53 2.18
N ILE A 402 15.71 -9.33 2.05
CA ILE A 402 15.03 -9.36 0.74
C ILE A 402 15.07 -7.96 0.14
N VAL A 403 15.70 -7.85 -1.03
CA VAL A 403 15.65 -6.65 -1.87
C VAL A 403 14.86 -7.00 -3.13
N TRP A 404 13.78 -6.25 -3.38
CA TRP A 404 12.98 -6.42 -4.59
C TRP A 404 13.57 -5.62 -5.74
N ALA A 405 13.55 -6.19 -6.94
CA ALA A 405 13.87 -5.48 -8.16
C ALA A 405 12.81 -4.44 -8.49
N GLU A 406 13.17 -3.45 -9.28
CA GLU A 406 12.18 -2.52 -9.82
C GLU A 406 11.15 -3.29 -10.65
N PRO A 407 9.84 -3.13 -10.37
CA PRO A 407 8.81 -3.81 -11.13
C PRO A 407 8.82 -3.38 -12.59
N VAL A 408 8.56 -4.32 -13.49
CA VAL A 408 8.33 -3.99 -14.90
C VAL A 408 7.02 -3.24 -15.01
N THR A 409 7.06 -1.99 -15.45
CA THR A 409 5.90 -1.11 -15.53
C THR A 409 5.59 -0.71 -16.97
N ILE A 410 4.30 -0.48 -17.22
CA ILE A 410 3.80 0.18 -18.43
C ILE A 410 3.15 1.49 -18.02
N VAL A 411 3.27 2.52 -18.84
CA VAL A 411 2.57 3.80 -18.62
C VAL A 411 1.29 3.79 -19.45
N GLU A 412 0.16 3.77 -18.76
CA GLU A 412 -1.15 3.86 -19.40
C GLU A 412 -1.61 5.32 -19.40
N ARG A 413 -1.93 5.85 -20.59
CA ARG A 413 -2.51 7.19 -20.77
C ARG A 413 -3.89 7.07 -21.40
N ILE A 414 -4.85 7.75 -20.80
CA ILE A 414 -6.21 7.85 -21.32
C ILE A 414 -6.44 9.31 -21.71
N LEU A 415 -6.76 9.55 -22.99
CA LEU A 415 -7.01 10.90 -23.50
C LEU A 415 -8.47 11.16 -23.85
N ASN A 416 -9.27 10.10 -23.96
CA ASN A 416 -10.70 10.23 -24.22
C ASN A 416 -11.42 10.79 -22.98
N PRO A 417 -12.07 11.96 -23.05
CA PRO A 417 -12.69 12.62 -21.90
C PRO A 417 -13.81 11.79 -21.27
N PHE A 418 -14.60 11.07 -22.03
CA PHE A 418 -15.67 10.21 -21.51
C PHE A 418 -15.09 9.03 -20.72
N THR A 419 -14.03 8.41 -21.23
CA THR A 419 -13.32 7.33 -20.53
C THR A 419 -12.64 7.86 -19.27
N LEU A 420 -12.08 9.07 -19.30
CA LEU A 420 -11.49 9.71 -18.12
C LEU A 420 -12.51 9.92 -17.00
N ILE A 421 -13.68 10.49 -17.35
CA ILE A 421 -14.79 10.70 -16.39
C ILE A 421 -15.26 9.36 -15.82
N TYR A 422 -15.49 8.37 -16.70
CA TYR A 422 -15.95 7.04 -16.30
C TYR A 422 -14.96 6.38 -15.33
N ARG A 423 -13.67 6.29 -15.70
CA ARG A 423 -12.63 5.65 -14.89
C ARG A 423 -12.33 6.42 -13.61
N GLY A 424 -12.33 7.75 -13.66
CA GLY A 424 -12.16 8.58 -12.45
C GLY A 424 -13.29 8.38 -11.46
N THR A 425 -14.54 8.32 -11.96
CA THR A 425 -15.74 8.06 -11.13
C THR A 425 -15.73 6.63 -10.57
N GLU A 426 -15.41 5.65 -11.40
CA GLU A 426 -15.29 4.24 -10.99
C GLU A 426 -14.30 4.09 -9.82
N ARG A 427 -13.10 4.67 -9.93
CA ARG A 427 -12.10 4.67 -8.84
C ARG A 427 -12.63 5.34 -7.58
N MET A 428 -13.25 6.50 -7.72
CA MET A 428 -13.84 7.22 -6.58
C MET A 428 -14.88 6.36 -5.87
N ILE A 429 -15.78 5.70 -6.60
CA ILE A 429 -16.82 4.82 -6.02
C ILE A 429 -16.19 3.63 -5.30
N ILE A 430 -15.23 2.94 -5.92
CA ILE A 430 -14.55 1.79 -5.31
C ILE A 430 -13.86 2.20 -4.00
N PHE A 431 -13.09 3.28 -4.00
CA PHE A 431 -12.42 3.76 -2.80
C PHE A 431 -13.38 4.24 -1.71
N SER A 432 -14.49 4.90 -2.09
CA SER A 432 -15.54 5.30 -1.15
C SER A 432 -16.14 4.07 -0.46
N TYR A 433 -16.48 3.05 -1.25
CA TYR A 433 -17.05 1.82 -0.70
C TYR A 433 -16.06 1.09 0.22
N ARG A 434 -14.78 1.00 -0.16
CA ARG A 434 -13.70 0.45 0.69
C ARG A 434 -13.60 1.18 2.03
N ASN A 435 -13.73 2.51 2.05
CA ASN A 435 -13.75 3.29 3.30
C ASN A 435 -14.94 2.88 4.19
N PHE A 436 -16.15 2.74 3.62
CA PHE A 436 -17.32 2.28 4.38
C PHE A 436 -17.13 0.87 4.93
N VAL A 437 -16.58 -0.07 4.15
CA VAL A 437 -16.26 -1.42 4.61
C VAL A 437 -15.23 -1.38 5.74
N SER A 438 -14.19 -0.56 5.63
CA SER A 438 -13.16 -0.40 6.66
C SER A 438 -13.74 0.16 7.97
N ILE A 439 -14.59 1.17 7.87
CA ILE A 439 -15.29 1.75 9.02
C ILE A 439 -16.19 0.70 9.67
N LYS A 440 -16.99 -0.05 8.89
CA LYS A 440 -17.80 -1.16 9.39
C LYS A 440 -16.95 -2.18 10.16
N LYS A 441 -15.83 -2.63 9.57
CA LYS A 441 -14.90 -3.59 10.20
C LYS A 441 -14.28 -3.07 11.50
N MET A 442 -14.10 -1.76 11.65
CA MET A 442 -13.68 -1.16 12.92
C MET A 442 -14.77 -1.25 13.99
N PHE A 443 -16.03 -1.02 13.63
CA PHE A 443 -17.14 -1.18 14.57
C PHE A 443 -17.39 -2.63 14.97
N THR A 444 -17.16 -3.60 14.09
CA THR A 444 -17.26 -5.04 14.40
C THR A 444 -16.04 -5.59 15.16
N GLY A 445 -14.98 -4.78 15.30
CA GLY A 445 -13.74 -5.19 15.98
C GLY A 445 -12.80 -6.02 15.13
N ASP A 446 -13.08 -6.14 13.83
CA ASP A 446 -12.25 -6.91 12.88
C ASP A 446 -10.99 -6.16 12.47
N VAL A 447 -11.05 -4.83 12.51
CA VAL A 447 -9.91 -3.93 12.31
C VAL A 447 -9.67 -3.15 13.60
N SER A 448 -8.44 -3.19 14.08
CA SER A 448 -8.07 -2.48 15.31
C SER A 448 -8.08 -0.96 15.07
N VAL A 449 -8.62 -0.20 16.02
CA VAL A 449 -8.51 1.27 16.04
C VAL A 449 -7.05 1.76 16.12
N ALA A 450 -6.11 0.89 16.50
CA ALA A 450 -4.68 1.19 16.45
C ALA A 450 -4.13 1.37 15.01
N THR A 451 -4.89 0.94 13.99
CA THR A 451 -4.52 1.18 12.58
C THR A 451 -4.81 2.61 12.12
N LEU A 452 -5.66 3.34 12.85
CA LEU A 452 -5.96 4.73 12.54
C LEU A 452 -4.70 5.59 12.64
N GLY A 453 -4.45 6.35 11.57
CA GLY A 453 -3.39 7.33 11.52
C GLY A 453 -3.92 8.75 11.75
N GLY A 454 -3.10 9.58 12.36
CA GLY A 454 -3.38 10.98 12.60
C GLY A 454 -2.58 11.93 11.71
N PRO A 455 -2.56 13.21 12.09
CA PRO A 455 -1.87 14.23 11.31
C PRO A 455 -0.39 13.94 11.06
N ILE A 456 0.30 13.28 12.02
CA ILE A 456 1.72 12.95 11.89
C ILE A 456 1.90 11.88 10.81
N LEU A 457 1.11 10.80 10.85
CA LEU A 457 1.16 9.75 9.82
C LEU A 457 0.77 10.30 8.44
N ILE A 458 -0.28 11.12 8.36
CA ILE A 458 -0.68 11.76 7.09
C ILE A 458 0.46 12.61 6.53
N GLY A 459 1.17 13.35 7.39
CA GLY A 459 2.34 14.13 7.00
C GLY A 459 3.50 13.26 6.48
N GLN A 460 3.75 12.12 7.12
CA GLN A 460 4.76 11.16 6.66
C GLN A 460 4.39 10.57 5.29
N ILE A 461 3.14 10.12 5.13
CA ILE A 461 2.64 9.59 3.84
C ILE A 461 2.70 10.66 2.75
N ALA A 462 2.34 11.90 3.06
CA ALA A 462 2.40 13.01 2.12
C ALA A 462 3.84 13.31 1.66
N GLY A 463 4.79 13.35 2.61
CA GLY A 463 6.20 13.53 2.29
C GLY A 463 6.80 12.39 1.48
N ASP A 464 6.47 11.15 1.83
CA ASP A 464 6.91 9.96 1.11
C ASP A 464 6.30 9.90 -0.31
N SER A 465 5.01 10.18 -0.46
CA SER A 465 4.36 10.22 -1.76
C SER A 465 4.93 11.33 -2.66
N LEU A 466 5.27 12.48 -2.08
CA LEU A 466 5.93 13.58 -2.80
C LEU A 466 7.32 13.17 -3.30
N SER A 467 8.08 12.43 -2.49
CA SER A 467 9.40 11.91 -2.87
C SER A 467 9.34 10.87 -4.01
N ARG A 468 8.23 10.13 -4.10
CA ARG A 468 7.96 9.14 -5.16
C ARG A 468 7.45 9.76 -6.46
N GLY A 469 7.16 11.05 -6.46
CA GLY A 469 6.79 11.81 -7.65
C GLY A 469 5.31 12.23 -7.71
N LEU A 470 5.01 13.03 -8.75
CA LEU A 470 3.72 13.72 -8.88
C LEU A 470 2.52 12.75 -8.89
N VAL A 471 2.60 11.66 -9.63
CA VAL A 471 1.48 10.70 -9.74
C VAL A 471 1.17 10.06 -8.40
N ALA A 472 2.20 9.64 -7.64
CA ALA A 472 2.04 9.08 -6.30
C ALA A 472 1.42 10.10 -5.33
N PHE A 473 1.87 11.36 -5.41
CA PHE A 473 1.35 12.44 -4.59
C PHE A 473 -0.13 12.73 -4.89
N LEU A 474 -0.50 12.84 -6.16
CA LEU A 474 -1.88 13.04 -6.60
C LEU A 474 -2.78 11.86 -6.22
N SER A 475 -2.29 10.62 -6.37
CA SER A 475 -3.05 9.42 -5.96
C SER A 475 -3.36 9.44 -4.46
N THR A 476 -2.38 9.77 -3.62
CA THR A 476 -2.57 9.93 -2.18
C THR A 476 -3.57 11.05 -1.86
N MET A 477 -3.47 12.18 -2.57
CA MET A 477 -4.40 13.32 -2.42
C MET A 477 -5.85 12.91 -2.75
N ALA A 478 -6.07 12.15 -3.84
CA ALA A 478 -7.40 11.67 -4.20
C ALA A 478 -7.99 10.74 -3.13
N ILE A 479 -7.19 9.79 -2.62
CA ILE A 479 -7.60 8.86 -1.57
C ILE A 479 -7.97 9.62 -0.28
N LEU A 480 -7.17 10.61 0.14
CA LEU A 480 -7.46 11.43 1.31
C LEU A 480 -8.71 12.29 1.10
N SER A 481 -8.91 12.84 -0.11
CA SER A 481 -10.13 13.59 -0.45
C SER A 481 -11.39 12.73 -0.29
N ILE A 482 -11.35 11.50 -0.80
CA ILE A 482 -12.45 10.54 -0.64
C ILE A 482 -12.66 10.22 0.84
N GLY A 483 -11.59 9.95 1.58
CA GLY A 483 -11.65 9.67 3.01
C GLY A 483 -12.32 10.83 3.78
N LEU A 484 -11.93 12.06 3.50
CA LEU A 484 -12.52 13.26 4.11
C LEU A 484 -14.00 13.40 3.75
N GLY A 485 -14.38 13.19 2.48
CA GLY A 485 -15.76 13.21 2.03
C GLY A 485 -16.62 12.14 2.73
N VAL A 486 -16.11 10.90 2.82
CA VAL A 486 -16.81 9.79 3.51
C VAL A 486 -16.96 10.07 5.00
N LEU A 487 -15.89 10.51 5.69
CA LEU A 487 -15.94 10.81 7.12
C LEU A 487 -16.94 11.93 7.41
N ASN A 488 -16.97 12.98 6.57
CA ASN A 488 -17.90 14.11 6.75
C ASN A 488 -19.36 13.75 6.45
N ILE A 489 -19.66 12.69 5.71
CA ILE A 489 -21.03 12.19 5.52
C ILE A 489 -21.52 11.34 6.71
N LEU A 490 -20.60 10.80 7.53
CA LEU A 490 -21.01 9.99 8.67
C LEU A 490 -21.94 10.80 9.62
N PRO A 491 -22.94 10.15 10.21
CA PRO A 491 -23.90 10.82 11.09
C PRO A 491 -23.31 11.15 12.48
N VAL A 492 -22.16 11.82 12.46
CA VAL A 492 -21.43 12.22 13.66
C VAL A 492 -21.73 13.71 13.92
N PRO A 493 -22.27 14.07 15.07
CA PRO A 493 -22.49 15.48 15.40
C PRO A 493 -21.18 16.28 15.24
N VAL A 494 -21.30 17.55 14.85
CA VAL A 494 -20.18 18.46 14.51
C VAL A 494 -19.63 18.29 13.09
N LEU A 495 -19.81 17.13 12.43
CA LEU A 495 -19.53 16.96 11.01
C LEU A 495 -20.77 17.30 10.16
N ASP A 496 -20.57 17.47 8.85
CA ASP A 496 -21.67 17.79 7.91
C ASP A 496 -22.78 16.74 7.93
N GLY A 497 -22.40 15.46 8.00
CA GLY A 497 -23.34 14.33 8.13
C GLY A 497 -24.16 14.39 9.41
N GLY A 498 -23.62 14.96 10.49
CA GLY A 498 -24.37 15.25 11.70
C GLY A 498 -25.43 16.30 11.47
N HIS A 499 -25.14 17.40 10.78
CA HIS A 499 -26.11 18.41 10.38
C HIS A 499 -27.18 17.82 9.46
N ILE A 500 -26.80 16.98 8.51
CA ILE A 500 -27.74 16.25 7.64
C ILE A 500 -28.65 15.31 8.46
N LEU A 501 -28.11 14.57 9.44
CA LEU A 501 -28.91 13.74 10.33
C LEU A 501 -29.92 14.55 11.13
N LEU A 502 -29.49 15.71 11.67
CA LEU A 502 -30.39 16.61 12.40
C LEU A 502 -31.52 17.15 11.52
N LEU A 503 -31.24 17.44 10.25
CA LEU A 503 -32.26 17.81 9.26
C LEU A 503 -33.25 16.68 8.98
N LEU A 504 -32.79 15.45 8.91
CA LEU A 504 -33.66 14.28 8.73
C LEU A 504 -34.57 14.09 9.96
N ILE A 505 -34.01 14.22 11.17
CA ILE A 505 -34.81 14.18 12.41
C ILE A 505 -35.85 15.33 12.44
N GLU A 506 -35.48 16.54 12.03
CA GLU A 506 -36.41 17.67 11.90
C GLU A 506 -37.51 17.37 10.87
N ALA A 507 -37.19 16.73 9.75
CA ALA A 507 -38.17 16.36 8.72
C ALA A 507 -39.20 15.35 9.24
N VAL A 508 -38.77 14.35 10.02
CA VAL A 508 -39.67 13.33 10.61
C VAL A 508 -40.49 13.93 11.75
N ARG A 509 -39.91 14.76 12.61
CA ARG A 509 -40.63 15.37 13.75
C ARG A 509 -41.53 16.54 13.36
N GLY A 510 -41.37 17.10 12.18
CA GLY A 510 -42.09 18.30 11.73
C GLY A 510 -41.62 19.63 12.35
N LYS A 511 -40.76 19.59 13.37
CA LYS A 511 -40.24 20.75 14.08
C LYS A 511 -38.74 20.59 14.41
N PRO A 512 -37.96 21.70 14.46
CA PRO A 512 -36.54 21.65 14.80
C PRO A 512 -36.33 21.17 16.25
N LEU A 513 -35.10 20.73 16.54
CA LEU A 513 -34.64 20.41 17.89
C LEU A 513 -34.61 21.69 18.75
N SER A 514 -34.89 21.54 20.05
CA SER A 514 -34.69 22.65 20.99
C SER A 514 -33.21 22.97 21.16
N MET A 515 -32.88 24.17 21.58
CA MET A 515 -31.48 24.62 21.80
C MET A 515 -30.74 23.67 22.74
N LYS A 516 -31.33 23.30 23.87
CA LYS A 516 -30.75 22.34 24.83
C LYS A 516 -30.47 20.98 24.22
N GLN A 517 -31.33 20.51 23.30
CA GLN A 517 -31.12 19.24 22.60
C GLN A 517 -29.98 19.38 21.60
N MET A 518 -29.89 20.49 20.89
CA MET A 518 -28.83 20.75 19.92
C MET A 518 -27.47 20.86 20.60
N GLU A 519 -27.37 21.62 21.70
CA GLU A 519 -26.15 21.70 22.52
C GLU A 519 -25.71 20.35 23.05
N ALA A 520 -26.63 19.54 23.59
CA ALA A 520 -26.32 18.20 24.09
C ALA A 520 -25.76 17.29 22.99
N VAL A 521 -26.34 17.35 21.78
CA VAL A 521 -25.87 16.57 20.61
C VAL A 521 -24.51 17.07 20.15
N GLN A 522 -24.28 18.39 20.12
CA GLN A 522 -22.98 18.95 19.74
C GLN A 522 -21.89 18.61 20.77
N MET A 523 -22.19 18.72 22.07
CA MET A 523 -21.25 18.35 23.15
C MET A 523 -20.88 16.86 23.08
N PHE A 524 -21.86 16.00 22.82
CA PHE A 524 -21.61 14.56 22.62
C PHE A 524 -20.67 14.33 21.42
N GLY A 525 -20.95 14.96 20.26
CA GLY A 525 -20.14 14.85 19.08
C GLY A 525 -18.72 15.36 19.28
N LEU A 526 -18.57 16.52 19.94
CA LEU A 526 -17.26 17.11 20.26
C LEU A 526 -16.45 16.19 21.19
N SER A 527 -17.10 15.61 22.20
CA SER A 527 -16.46 14.66 23.11
C SER A 527 -15.98 13.42 22.37
N MET A 528 -16.80 12.88 21.46
CA MET A 528 -16.46 11.70 20.65
C MET A 528 -15.25 12.00 19.73
N ILE A 529 -15.26 13.15 19.04
CA ILE A 529 -14.11 13.55 18.19
C ILE A 529 -12.87 13.79 19.04
N GLY A 530 -13.00 14.40 20.22
CA GLY A 530 -11.89 14.60 21.15
C GLY A 530 -11.25 13.28 21.60
N ILE A 531 -12.06 12.29 21.98
CA ILE A 531 -11.57 10.94 22.35
C ILE A 531 -10.87 10.29 21.16
N LEU A 532 -11.48 10.33 19.96
CA LEU A 532 -10.88 9.76 18.75
C LEU A 532 -9.54 10.43 18.45
N MET A 533 -9.44 11.76 18.57
CA MET A 533 -8.21 12.50 18.35
C MET A 533 -7.10 12.09 19.32
N LEU A 534 -7.44 11.87 20.61
CA LEU A 534 -6.48 11.38 21.61
C LEU A 534 -5.98 9.96 21.26
N VAL A 535 -6.86 9.06 20.83
CA VAL A 535 -6.49 7.70 20.40
C VAL A 535 -5.56 7.75 19.19
N VAL A 536 -5.90 8.55 18.19
CA VAL A 536 -5.13 8.70 16.96
C VAL A 536 -3.76 9.34 17.25
N LEU A 537 -3.70 10.35 18.11
CA LEU A 537 -2.44 10.97 18.51
C LEU A 537 -1.55 9.98 19.28
N LYS A 538 -2.14 9.19 20.19
CA LYS A 538 -1.41 8.10 20.85
C LYS A 538 -0.82 7.13 19.82
N ASN A 539 -1.63 6.69 18.84
CA ASN A 539 -1.18 5.78 17.78
C ASN A 539 -0.01 6.39 16.99
N ASP A 540 -0.12 7.66 16.61
CA ASP A 540 0.95 8.35 15.89
C ASP A 540 2.24 8.43 16.70
N LEU A 541 2.15 8.78 17.98
CA LEU A 541 3.32 8.86 18.89
C LEU A 541 3.99 7.50 19.05
N THR A 542 3.22 6.43 19.24
CA THR A 542 3.78 5.07 19.40
C THR A 542 4.46 4.55 18.14
N ARG A 543 4.21 5.14 16.96
CA ARG A 543 4.88 4.79 15.70
C ARG A 543 6.19 5.54 15.48
N LEU A 544 6.49 6.55 16.29
CA LEU A 544 7.75 7.30 16.17
C LEU A 544 8.93 6.47 16.70
N PRO A 545 10.11 6.54 16.05
CA PRO A 545 11.27 5.73 16.41
C PRO A 545 11.81 5.97 17.84
N PHE A 546 11.38 7.06 18.47
CA PHE A 546 11.79 7.39 19.85
C PHE A 546 11.01 6.63 20.94
N PHE A 547 9.92 5.94 20.59
CA PHE A 547 9.06 5.20 21.51
C PHE A 547 9.07 3.68 21.27
N ASN A 548 9.84 3.19 20.28
CA ASN A 548 10.03 1.77 19.95
C ASN A 548 11.41 1.27 20.39
#